data_755cc789c8ec65d1cdfce27bd63e6d33
#
_entry.id   755cc789c8ec65d1cdfce27bd63e6d33
#
_cell.length_a   1.000
_cell.length_b   1.000
_cell.length_c   1.000
_cell.angle_alpha   90.00
_cell.angle_beta   90.00
_cell.angle_gamma   90.00
#
_symmetry.space_group_name_H-M   'P 1'
#
loop_
_entity.id
_entity.type
_entity.pdbx_description
1 polymer ?
#
loop_
_entity_poly.entity_id
_entity_poly.type
_entity_poly.pdbx_seq_one_letter_code
_entity_poly.pdbx_strand_id
1 'polypeptide(L)'
;MTSDRREFLRRMAVFGLALHGLANEAAAFRGRIRAVAFDAFPILDPRPVFALVEELYPEKGVELSNLWRDRQFEYAWLRTLSRRYSDFSQVTDDALVFAAKALRVELTPEKHARLMGAYLELRCWPDVPDALRSLKKAGIRIAFLSNLTAKMLEAGIRNSQLEGVFDYILSTDSVKAYKPDPRAYQMGLDAFGLKSDQILFATFAGWDAAGAKSFGYPTFWVNRQNQPLEGLGEAPDAMSGNLNDLVTFCKSAV
;
A
#
# COMPACT_ATOMS: atom_id res chain seq x y z
N MET A 1 22.74 35.67 16.70
CA MET A 1 21.30 35.41 16.82
C MET A 1 20.49 35.65 15.51
N THR A 2 21.03 35.39 14.34
CA THR A 2 20.38 35.69 13.05
C THR A 2 20.24 34.49 12.10
N SER A 3 20.80 33.34 12.44
CA SER A 3 20.73 32.10 11.62
C SER A 3 19.40 31.36 11.80
N ASP A 4 18.89 31.33 13.01
CA ASP A 4 17.70 30.53 13.41
C ASP A 4 16.38 31.05 12.79
N ARG A 5 16.26 32.38 12.64
CA ARG A 5 15.06 33.02 12.11
C ARG A 5 14.90 32.80 10.59
N ARG A 6 16.01 32.70 9.84
CA ARG A 6 15.99 32.41 8.38
C ARG A 6 15.68 30.94 8.12
N GLU A 7 16.14 30.05 8.97
CA GLU A 7 15.87 28.62 8.86
C GLU A 7 14.41 28.29 9.25
N PHE A 8 13.88 28.94 10.30
CA PHE A 8 12.47 28.89 10.67
C PHE A 8 11.56 29.39 9.54
N LEU A 9 11.88 30.53 8.91
CA LEU A 9 11.11 31.09 7.80
C LEU A 9 11.21 30.21 6.53
N ARG A 10 12.35 29.55 6.28
CA ARG A 10 12.48 28.55 5.19
C ARG A 10 11.62 27.32 5.46
N ARG A 11 11.58 26.80 6.68
CA ARG A 11 10.72 25.67 7.06
C ARG A 11 9.24 26.04 6.95
N MET A 12 8.84 27.24 7.36
CA MET A 12 7.47 27.73 7.20
C MET A 12 7.09 27.94 5.73
N ALA A 13 8.01 28.41 4.88
CA ALA A 13 7.78 28.55 3.45
C ALA A 13 7.64 27.21 2.74
N VAL A 14 8.41 26.19 3.12
CA VAL A 14 8.30 24.81 2.59
C VAL A 14 6.97 24.17 3.04
N PHE A 15 6.54 24.41 4.27
CA PHE A 15 5.24 23.94 4.77
C PHE A 15 4.07 24.65 4.07
N GLY A 16 4.19 25.95 3.83
CA GLY A 16 3.19 26.75 3.11
C GLY A 16 3.06 26.34 1.65
N LEU A 17 4.16 26.02 0.98
CA LEU A 17 4.19 25.54 -0.41
C LEU A 17 3.59 24.13 -0.53
N ALA A 18 3.84 23.23 0.43
CA ALA A 18 3.26 21.89 0.45
C ALA A 18 1.73 21.92 0.63
N LEU A 19 1.21 22.79 1.52
CA LEU A 19 -0.23 22.96 1.72
C LEU A 19 -0.93 23.62 0.50
N HIS A 20 -0.28 24.54 -0.19
CA HIS A 20 -0.80 25.16 -1.42
C HIS A 20 -0.77 24.17 -2.61
N GLY A 21 0.23 23.28 -2.69
CA GLY A 21 0.29 22.21 -3.68
C GLY A 21 -0.88 21.24 -3.54
N LEU A 22 -1.10 20.72 -2.34
CA LEU A 22 -2.20 19.78 -2.04
C LEU A 22 -3.59 20.38 -2.32
N ALA A 23 -3.79 21.67 -2.01
CA ALA A 23 -5.07 22.36 -2.26
C ALA A 23 -5.32 22.60 -3.76
N ASN A 24 -4.27 22.84 -4.54
CA ASN A 24 -4.41 23.12 -5.98
C ASN A 24 -4.61 21.81 -6.79
N GLU A 25 -3.97 20.72 -6.40
CA GLU A 25 -4.13 19.41 -7.03
C GLU A 25 -5.47 18.76 -6.66
N ALA A 26 -5.92 18.86 -5.40
CA ALA A 26 -7.25 18.44 -5.00
C ALA A 26 -8.37 19.16 -5.78
N ALA A 27 -8.15 20.42 -6.15
CA ALA A 27 -9.11 21.18 -6.96
C ALA A 27 -9.28 20.61 -8.39
N ALA A 28 -8.28 19.94 -8.95
CA ALA A 28 -8.36 19.31 -10.27
C ALA A 28 -9.31 18.11 -10.28
N PHE A 29 -9.58 17.49 -9.11
CA PHE A 29 -10.45 16.31 -8.96
C PHE A 29 -11.80 16.66 -8.34
N ARG A 30 -12.13 17.94 -8.13
CA ARG A 30 -13.42 18.36 -7.53
C ARG A 30 -14.62 17.72 -8.22
N GLY A 31 -15.47 17.10 -7.42
CA GLY A 31 -16.71 16.45 -7.87
C GLY A 31 -16.49 15.15 -8.66
N ARG A 32 -15.26 14.60 -8.68
CA ARG A 32 -14.94 13.43 -9.49
C ARG A 32 -14.78 12.15 -8.69
N ILE A 33 -14.12 12.19 -7.52
CA ILE A 33 -13.81 10.98 -6.77
C ILE A 33 -15.09 10.37 -6.18
N ARG A 34 -15.40 9.14 -6.60
CA ARG A 34 -16.57 8.36 -6.20
C ARG A 34 -16.20 7.10 -5.44
N ALA A 35 -14.94 6.67 -5.57
CA ALA A 35 -14.44 5.47 -4.92
C ALA A 35 -12.95 5.62 -4.57
N VAL A 36 -12.50 4.84 -3.59
CA VAL A 36 -11.09 4.66 -3.26
C VAL A 36 -10.76 3.18 -3.35
N ALA A 37 -9.79 2.84 -4.19
CA ALA A 37 -9.17 1.53 -4.23
C ALA A 37 -7.87 1.56 -3.41
N PHE A 38 -7.80 0.76 -2.36
CA PHE A 38 -6.64 0.70 -1.47
C PHE A 38 -5.76 -0.51 -1.79
N ASP A 39 -4.45 -0.28 -1.93
CA ASP A 39 -3.51 -1.36 -1.64
C ASP A 39 -3.69 -1.85 -0.19
N ALA A 40 -3.18 -3.04 0.15
CA ALA A 40 -3.37 -3.59 1.49
C ALA A 40 -2.68 -2.76 2.58
N PHE A 41 -1.46 -2.31 2.36
CA PHE A 41 -0.61 -1.76 3.43
C PHE A 41 -0.86 -0.30 3.83
N PRO A 42 -1.58 0.55 3.09
CA PRO A 42 -2.19 1.74 3.67
C PRO A 42 -3.15 1.43 4.83
N ILE A 43 -3.81 0.27 4.75
CA ILE A 43 -4.82 -0.20 5.71
C ILE A 43 -4.20 -1.11 6.77
N LEU A 44 -3.49 -2.18 6.36
CA LEU A 44 -2.90 -3.17 7.25
C LEU A 44 -1.45 -2.83 7.56
N ASP A 45 -1.08 -2.87 8.84
CA ASP A 45 0.28 -2.59 9.31
C ASP A 45 1.20 -3.81 9.11
N PRO A 46 2.21 -3.76 8.22
CA PRO A 46 3.13 -4.88 7.99
C PRO A 46 4.25 -4.99 9.03
N ARG A 47 4.47 -3.98 9.87
CA ARG A 47 5.60 -3.92 10.81
C ARG A 47 5.70 -5.12 11.75
N PRO A 48 4.58 -5.71 12.27
CA PRO A 48 4.66 -6.90 13.11
C PRO A 48 5.32 -8.09 12.43
N VAL A 49 5.19 -8.24 11.09
CA VAL A 49 5.88 -9.31 10.35
C VAL A 49 7.39 -9.13 10.45
N PHE A 50 7.88 -7.91 10.24
CA PHE A 50 9.32 -7.61 10.30
C PHE A 50 9.87 -7.71 11.72
N ALA A 51 9.12 -7.22 12.72
CA ALA A 51 9.49 -7.36 14.13
C ALA A 51 9.61 -8.84 14.56
N LEU A 52 8.73 -9.71 14.04
CA LEU A 52 8.82 -11.15 14.28
C LEU A 52 10.09 -11.76 13.65
N VAL A 53 10.50 -11.32 12.46
CA VAL A 53 11.77 -11.76 11.87
C VAL A 53 12.95 -11.38 12.76
N GLU A 54 12.98 -10.15 13.26
CA GLU A 54 14.04 -9.66 14.15
C GLU A 54 14.05 -10.41 15.50
N GLU A 55 12.89 -10.75 16.05
CA GLU A 55 12.76 -11.58 17.25
C GLU A 55 13.36 -12.99 17.04
N LEU A 56 13.03 -13.62 15.91
CA LEU A 56 13.48 -14.98 15.60
C LEU A 56 14.94 -15.07 15.17
N TYR A 57 15.50 -13.97 14.66
CA TYR A 57 16.87 -13.90 14.15
C TYR A 57 17.56 -12.59 14.61
N PRO A 58 17.89 -12.41 15.90
CA PRO A 58 18.38 -11.15 16.45
C PRO A 58 19.61 -10.56 15.73
N GLU A 59 20.52 -11.42 15.21
CA GLU A 59 21.73 -10.98 14.55
C GLU A 59 21.54 -10.65 13.05
N LYS A 60 20.54 -11.23 12.39
CA LYS A 60 20.33 -11.16 10.94
C LYS A 60 18.90 -10.78 10.54
N GLY A 61 18.03 -10.45 11.50
CA GLY A 61 16.62 -10.23 11.25
C GLY A 61 16.34 -9.08 10.29
N VAL A 62 17.04 -7.95 10.44
CA VAL A 62 16.91 -6.79 9.53
C VAL A 62 17.33 -7.18 8.10
N GLU A 63 18.47 -7.86 7.95
CA GLU A 63 18.97 -8.30 6.65
C GLU A 63 18.02 -9.33 6.01
N LEU A 64 17.52 -10.28 6.81
CA LEU A 64 16.57 -11.29 6.37
C LEU A 64 15.22 -10.66 5.96
N SER A 65 14.69 -9.74 6.75
CA SER A 65 13.46 -9.01 6.43
C SER A 65 13.55 -8.27 5.11
N ASN A 66 14.64 -7.54 4.91
CA ASN A 66 14.85 -6.75 3.70
C ASN A 66 14.96 -7.67 2.48
N LEU A 67 15.82 -8.70 2.54
CA LEU A 67 16.00 -9.64 1.43
C LEU A 67 14.70 -10.42 1.13
N TRP A 68 13.96 -10.84 2.17
CA TRP A 68 12.68 -11.52 2.00
C TRP A 68 11.68 -10.65 1.24
N ARG A 69 11.49 -9.40 1.69
CA ARG A 69 10.59 -8.44 1.05
C ARG A 69 10.99 -8.13 -0.39
N ASP A 70 12.28 -7.89 -0.65
CA ASP A 70 12.76 -7.58 -1.99
C ASP A 70 12.51 -8.74 -2.95
N ARG A 71 12.75 -9.99 -2.50
CA ARG A 71 12.46 -11.19 -3.27
C ARG A 71 10.96 -11.44 -3.49
N GLN A 72 10.08 -11.06 -2.55
CA GLN A 72 8.64 -11.13 -2.76
C GLN A 72 8.23 -10.28 -3.98
N PHE A 73 8.70 -9.03 -4.06
CA PHE A 73 8.37 -8.16 -5.20
C PHE A 73 9.03 -8.65 -6.49
N GLU A 74 10.31 -8.99 -6.47
CA GLU A 74 10.99 -9.51 -7.65
C GLU A 74 10.30 -10.76 -8.19
N TYR A 75 9.95 -11.72 -7.34
CA TYR A 75 9.31 -12.95 -7.78
C TYR A 75 7.88 -12.70 -8.29
N ALA A 76 7.13 -11.78 -7.69
CA ALA A 76 5.83 -11.37 -8.17
C ALA A 76 5.92 -10.80 -9.59
N TRP A 77 6.86 -9.88 -9.83
CA TRP A 77 7.07 -9.26 -11.15
C TRP A 77 7.58 -10.25 -12.19
N LEU A 78 8.61 -11.04 -11.86
CA LEU A 78 9.18 -12.03 -12.76
C LEU A 78 8.16 -13.10 -13.17
N ARG A 79 7.33 -13.56 -12.22
CA ARG A 79 6.26 -14.54 -12.50
C ARG A 79 5.16 -13.96 -13.36
N THR A 80 4.82 -12.68 -13.17
CA THR A 80 3.87 -11.97 -14.05
C THR A 80 4.44 -11.87 -15.46
N LEU A 81 5.66 -11.39 -15.61
CA LEU A 81 6.31 -11.22 -16.91
C LEU A 81 6.52 -12.56 -17.65
N SER A 82 6.90 -13.60 -16.93
CA SER A 82 7.11 -14.95 -17.50
C SER A 82 5.82 -15.73 -17.71
N ARG A 83 4.65 -15.17 -17.30
CA ARG A 83 3.33 -15.84 -17.33
C ARG A 83 3.29 -17.15 -16.51
N ARG A 84 4.06 -17.21 -15.43
CA ARG A 84 4.13 -18.34 -14.50
C ARG A 84 3.62 -17.92 -13.12
N TYR A 85 2.39 -17.44 -13.10
CA TYR A 85 1.75 -16.95 -11.89
C TYR A 85 1.71 -18.02 -10.78
N SER A 86 1.99 -17.59 -9.56
CA SER A 86 1.64 -18.27 -8.31
C SER A 86 1.03 -17.22 -7.41
N ASP A 87 0.18 -17.61 -6.47
CA ASP A 87 -0.42 -16.65 -5.54
C ASP A 87 0.61 -16.04 -4.57
N PHE A 88 0.21 -14.96 -3.90
CA PHE A 88 1.14 -14.22 -3.05
C PHE A 88 1.62 -15.02 -1.84
N SER A 89 0.86 -16.01 -1.36
CA SER A 89 1.30 -16.91 -0.29
C SER A 89 2.48 -17.76 -0.74
N GLN A 90 2.40 -18.33 -1.95
CA GLN A 90 3.50 -19.11 -2.52
C GLN A 90 4.71 -18.23 -2.86
N VAL A 91 4.50 -17.02 -3.38
CA VAL A 91 5.59 -16.06 -3.63
C VAL A 91 6.30 -15.68 -2.34
N THR A 92 5.53 -15.45 -1.28
CA THR A 92 6.03 -15.13 0.06
C THR A 92 6.87 -16.26 0.63
N ASP A 93 6.40 -17.49 0.49
CA ASP A 93 7.10 -18.72 0.93
C ASP A 93 8.41 -18.91 0.18
N ASP A 94 8.37 -18.91 -1.14
CA ASP A 94 9.56 -19.10 -1.98
C ASP A 94 10.63 -18.03 -1.71
N ALA A 95 10.20 -16.76 -1.49
CA ALA A 95 11.08 -15.66 -1.14
C ALA A 95 11.73 -15.85 0.24
N LEU A 96 10.97 -16.33 1.25
CA LEU A 96 11.49 -16.62 2.58
C LEU A 96 12.54 -17.73 2.54
N VAL A 97 12.22 -18.83 1.86
CA VAL A 97 13.16 -19.96 1.70
C VAL A 97 14.45 -19.53 0.99
N PHE A 98 14.33 -18.70 -0.05
CA PHE A 98 15.51 -18.15 -0.73
C PHE A 98 16.33 -17.27 0.21
N ALA A 99 15.70 -16.32 0.90
CA ALA A 99 16.39 -15.37 1.78
C ALA A 99 17.12 -16.09 2.93
N ALA A 100 16.47 -17.06 3.56
CA ALA A 100 17.08 -17.88 4.62
C ALA A 100 18.32 -18.63 4.12
N LYS A 101 18.24 -19.26 2.95
CA LYS A 101 19.39 -19.97 2.33
C LYS A 101 20.52 -19.01 1.98
N ALA A 102 20.20 -17.86 1.36
CA ALA A 102 21.20 -16.88 0.94
C ALA A 102 21.99 -16.33 2.13
N LEU A 103 21.31 -16.09 3.26
CA LEU A 103 21.93 -15.58 4.48
C LEU A 103 22.47 -16.69 5.40
N ARG A 104 22.31 -17.95 5.00
CA ARG A 104 22.72 -19.13 5.78
C ARG A 104 22.15 -19.12 7.20
N VAL A 105 20.87 -18.74 7.35
CA VAL A 105 20.14 -18.87 8.60
C VAL A 105 19.29 -20.12 8.60
N GLU A 106 19.15 -20.77 9.76
CA GLU A 106 18.33 -21.96 9.89
C GLU A 106 16.84 -21.58 9.91
N LEU A 107 16.09 -22.05 8.91
CA LEU A 107 14.66 -21.91 8.81
C LEU A 107 13.99 -23.23 9.24
N THR A 108 13.78 -23.38 10.56
CA THR A 108 13.06 -24.56 11.07
C THR A 108 11.60 -24.53 10.65
N PRO A 109 10.90 -25.69 10.63
CA PRO A 109 9.46 -25.75 10.32
C PRO A 109 8.62 -24.80 11.20
N GLU A 110 8.97 -24.66 12.48
CA GLU A 110 8.27 -23.81 13.44
C GLU A 110 8.46 -22.33 13.10
N LYS A 111 9.71 -21.90 12.83
CA LYS A 111 10.00 -20.51 12.41
C LYS A 111 9.31 -20.19 11.09
N HIS A 112 9.39 -21.11 10.12
CA HIS A 112 8.71 -20.98 8.83
C HIS A 112 7.21 -20.77 9.02
N ALA A 113 6.55 -21.65 9.79
CA ALA A 113 5.11 -21.56 10.04
C ALA A 113 4.72 -20.23 10.73
N ARG A 114 5.51 -19.77 11.73
CA ARG A 114 5.28 -18.50 12.41
C ARG A 114 5.38 -17.32 11.45
N LEU A 115 6.43 -17.25 10.62
CA LEU A 115 6.65 -16.16 9.68
C LEU A 115 5.57 -16.11 8.59
N MET A 116 5.21 -17.25 8.02
CA MET A 116 4.13 -17.33 7.04
C MET A 116 2.76 -17.00 7.64
N GLY A 117 2.52 -17.45 8.89
CA GLY A 117 1.30 -17.15 9.64
C GLY A 117 1.10 -15.67 9.94
N ALA A 118 2.18 -14.91 10.12
CA ALA A 118 2.12 -13.50 10.47
C ALA A 118 1.37 -12.64 9.43
N TYR A 119 1.36 -13.03 8.15
CA TYR A 119 0.55 -12.36 7.11
C TYR A 119 -0.96 -12.56 7.30
N LEU A 120 -1.39 -13.57 8.06
CA LEU A 120 -2.79 -13.78 8.40
C LEU A 120 -3.19 -13.12 9.73
N GLU A 121 -2.23 -12.52 10.44
CA GLU A 121 -2.41 -11.87 11.73
C GLU A 121 -2.37 -10.34 11.64
N LEU A 122 -2.19 -9.79 10.44
CA LEU A 122 -2.13 -8.35 10.22
C LEU A 122 -3.37 -7.64 10.76
N ARG A 123 -3.15 -6.45 11.33
CA ARG A 123 -4.19 -5.55 11.83
C ARG A 123 -4.05 -4.19 11.16
N CYS A 124 -5.11 -3.40 11.20
CA CYS A 124 -5.07 -2.06 10.62
C CYS A 124 -4.24 -1.08 11.46
N TRP A 125 -3.74 -0.04 10.78
CA TRP A 125 -3.15 1.11 11.46
C TRP A 125 -4.19 1.83 12.31
N PRO A 126 -3.77 2.56 13.38
CA PRO A 126 -4.71 3.21 14.32
C PRO A 126 -5.64 4.26 13.68
N ASP A 127 -5.20 4.92 12.62
CA ASP A 127 -5.96 5.96 11.91
C ASP A 127 -7.00 5.41 10.91
N VAL A 128 -6.95 4.12 10.61
CA VAL A 128 -7.77 3.49 9.56
C VAL A 128 -9.26 3.47 9.88
N PRO A 129 -9.74 3.01 11.08
CA PRO A 129 -11.18 2.87 11.31
C PRO A 129 -11.94 4.19 11.15
N ASP A 130 -11.38 5.29 11.66
CA ASP A 130 -12.01 6.61 11.57
C ASP A 130 -11.96 7.18 10.14
N ALA A 131 -10.85 6.97 9.44
CA ALA A 131 -10.69 7.39 8.06
C ALA A 131 -11.70 6.69 7.13
N LEU A 132 -11.80 5.36 7.21
CA LEU A 132 -12.74 4.59 6.39
C LEU A 132 -14.20 4.96 6.69
N ARG A 133 -14.55 5.13 7.96
CA ARG A 133 -15.87 5.61 8.39
C ARG A 133 -16.20 6.98 7.80
N SER A 134 -15.21 7.87 7.77
CA SER A 134 -15.36 9.21 7.20
C SER A 134 -15.56 9.20 5.69
N LEU A 135 -14.87 8.31 4.96
CA LEU A 135 -15.07 8.09 3.52
C LEU A 135 -16.48 7.54 3.22
N LYS A 136 -16.90 6.50 3.96
CA LYS A 136 -18.26 5.92 3.80
C LYS A 136 -19.36 6.95 4.10
N LYS A 137 -19.18 7.79 5.14
CA LYS A 137 -20.13 8.89 5.45
C LYS A 137 -20.21 9.94 4.35
N ALA A 138 -19.12 10.12 3.58
CA ALA A 138 -19.10 11.00 2.41
C ALA A 138 -19.68 10.33 1.15
N GLY A 139 -20.20 9.10 1.23
CA GLY A 139 -20.76 8.37 0.10
C GLY A 139 -19.71 7.76 -0.84
N ILE A 140 -18.44 7.70 -0.42
CA ILE A 140 -17.34 7.13 -1.20
C ILE A 140 -17.32 5.61 -1.02
N ARG A 141 -17.33 4.87 -2.13
CA ARG A 141 -17.18 3.41 -2.13
C ARG A 141 -15.72 3.04 -1.88
N ILE A 142 -15.49 1.89 -1.24
CA ILE A 142 -14.15 1.49 -0.79
C ILE A 142 -13.88 0.05 -1.21
N ALA A 143 -12.72 -0.20 -1.82
CA ALA A 143 -12.26 -1.54 -2.13
C ALA A 143 -10.81 -1.76 -1.70
N PHE A 144 -10.46 -3.01 -1.37
CA PHE A 144 -9.09 -3.45 -1.55
C PHE A 144 -8.81 -3.72 -3.03
N LEU A 145 -7.62 -3.34 -3.49
CA LEU A 145 -7.02 -3.77 -4.75
C LEU A 145 -5.56 -4.08 -4.48
N SER A 146 -5.25 -5.34 -4.21
CA SER A 146 -3.97 -5.73 -3.62
C SER A 146 -3.39 -7.00 -4.22
N ASN A 147 -2.06 -7.10 -4.13
CA ASN A 147 -1.32 -8.31 -4.47
C ASN A 147 -1.48 -9.43 -3.42
N LEU A 148 -1.95 -9.11 -2.21
CA LEU A 148 -2.26 -10.13 -1.18
C LEU A 148 -3.37 -11.06 -1.66
N THR A 149 -3.34 -12.31 -1.19
CA THR A 149 -4.45 -13.23 -1.45
C THR A 149 -5.75 -12.76 -0.78
N ALA A 150 -6.91 -13.15 -1.32
CA ALA A 150 -8.19 -12.86 -0.69
C ALA A 150 -8.24 -13.32 0.78
N LYS A 151 -7.68 -14.51 1.08
CA LYS A 151 -7.58 -15.05 2.44
C LYS A 151 -6.82 -14.12 3.38
N MET A 152 -5.69 -13.52 2.94
CA MET A 152 -4.91 -12.56 3.75
C MET A 152 -5.70 -11.27 3.99
N LEU A 153 -6.36 -10.72 2.96
CA LEU A 153 -7.18 -9.52 3.07
C LEU A 153 -8.36 -9.71 4.02
N GLU A 154 -9.10 -10.81 3.88
CA GLU A 154 -10.22 -11.16 4.76
C GLU A 154 -9.77 -11.40 6.20
N ALA A 155 -8.62 -12.02 6.42
CA ALA A 155 -8.04 -12.17 7.76
C ALA A 155 -7.74 -10.80 8.38
N GLY A 156 -7.10 -9.88 7.63
CA GLY A 156 -6.82 -8.53 8.08
C GLY A 156 -8.09 -7.73 8.40
N ILE A 157 -9.16 -7.89 7.61
CA ILE A 157 -10.48 -7.29 7.87
C ILE A 157 -11.02 -7.79 9.21
N ARG A 158 -11.07 -9.11 9.43
CA ARG A 158 -11.55 -9.70 10.70
C ARG A 158 -10.73 -9.28 11.89
N ASN A 159 -9.41 -9.34 11.79
CA ASN A 159 -8.49 -8.97 12.88
C ASN A 159 -8.62 -7.49 13.26
N SER A 160 -9.08 -6.65 12.32
CA SER A 160 -9.24 -5.20 12.48
C SER A 160 -10.66 -4.77 12.77
N GLN A 161 -11.64 -5.70 12.84
CA GLN A 161 -13.07 -5.40 13.03
C GLN A 161 -13.62 -4.45 11.96
N LEU A 162 -13.25 -4.70 10.69
CA LEU A 162 -13.63 -3.89 9.54
C LEU A 162 -14.62 -4.61 8.60
N GLU A 163 -15.34 -5.62 9.14
CA GLU A 163 -16.36 -6.35 8.39
C GLU A 163 -17.47 -5.40 7.88
N GLY A 164 -17.86 -5.57 6.63
CA GLY A 164 -18.88 -4.75 5.98
C GLY A 164 -18.44 -3.33 5.58
N VAL A 165 -17.17 -2.95 5.82
CA VAL A 165 -16.65 -1.62 5.44
C VAL A 165 -16.31 -1.56 3.96
N PHE A 166 -15.70 -2.61 3.43
CA PHE A 166 -15.27 -2.68 2.02
C PHE A 166 -16.40 -3.16 1.12
N ASP A 167 -16.65 -2.42 0.04
CA ASP A 167 -17.63 -2.80 -0.98
C ASP A 167 -17.11 -3.96 -1.85
N TYR A 168 -15.77 -4.02 -2.05
CA TYR A 168 -15.09 -5.10 -2.80
C TYR A 168 -13.76 -5.46 -2.17
N ILE A 169 -13.38 -6.74 -2.28
CA ILE A 169 -12.07 -7.30 -1.89
C ILE A 169 -11.42 -7.85 -3.16
N LEU A 170 -10.59 -7.01 -3.81
CA LEU A 170 -9.98 -7.33 -5.09
C LEU A 170 -8.55 -7.81 -4.87
N SER A 171 -8.36 -9.12 -4.93
CA SER A 171 -7.03 -9.74 -4.97
C SER A 171 -6.60 -9.92 -6.43
N THR A 172 -5.38 -9.53 -6.77
CA THR A 172 -4.79 -9.72 -8.11
C THR A 172 -4.67 -11.19 -8.50
N ASP A 173 -4.89 -12.09 -7.55
CA ASP A 173 -4.99 -13.54 -7.81
C ASP A 173 -6.08 -13.87 -8.84
N SER A 174 -7.18 -13.11 -8.91
CA SER A 174 -8.26 -13.33 -9.86
C SER A 174 -7.84 -13.10 -11.32
N VAL A 175 -6.89 -12.20 -11.58
CA VAL A 175 -6.38 -11.87 -12.92
C VAL A 175 -5.02 -12.51 -13.23
N LYS A 176 -4.46 -13.26 -12.27
CA LYS A 176 -3.17 -13.95 -12.39
C LYS A 176 -2.04 -13.03 -12.87
N ALA A 177 -2.01 -11.82 -12.33
CA ALA A 177 -0.99 -10.81 -12.62
C ALA A 177 -0.85 -9.86 -11.45
N TYR A 178 0.37 -9.59 -11.03
CA TYR A 178 0.67 -8.65 -9.95
C TYR A 178 0.76 -7.21 -10.46
N LYS A 179 0.42 -6.24 -9.65
CA LYS A 179 0.77 -4.84 -9.89
C LYS A 179 2.29 -4.74 -10.10
N PRO A 180 2.77 -3.92 -11.06
CA PRO A 180 2.05 -2.89 -11.79
C PRO A 180 1.46 -3.33 -13.15
N ASP A 181 1.16 -4.61 -13.39
CA ASP A 181 0.49 -5.03 -14.61
C ASP A 181 -0.87 -4.32 -14.73
N PRO A 182 -1.22 -3.73 -15.90
CA PRO A 182 -2.47 -3.00 -16.11
C PRO A 182 -3.73 -3.83 -15.80
N ARG A 183 -3.68 -5.16 -15.98
CA ARG A 183 -4.81 -6.06 -15.64
C ARG A 183 -5.17 -6.00 -14.17
N ALA A 184 -4.17 -5.81 -13.29
CA ALA A 184 -4.41 -5.67 -11.86
C ALA A 184 -5.19 -4.38 -11.55
N TYR A 185 -4.81 -3.26 -12.14
CA TYR A 185 -5.51 -1.99 -11.91
C TYR A 185 -6.89 -1.95 -12.58
N GLN A 186 -7.07 -2.62 -13.74
CA GLN A 186 -8.36 -2.72 -14.43
C GLN A 186 -9.47 -3.30 -13.55
N MET A 187 -9.13 -4.18 -12.59
CA MET A 187 -10.08 -4.76 -11.64
C MET A 187 -10.90 -3.71 -10.89
N GLY A 188 -10.30 -2.56 -10.55
CA GLY A 188 -11.00 -1.48 -9.86
C GLY A 188 -12.08 -0.83 -10.75
N LEU A 189 -11.78 -0.59 -12.03
CA LEU A 189 -12.74 -0.04 -12.98
C LEU A 189 -13.93 -1.00 -13.15
N ASP A 190 -13.62 -2.28 -13.33
CA ASP A 190 -14.62 -3.32 -13.56
C ASP A 190 -15.54 -3.50 -12.35
N ALA A 191 -14.97 -3.54 -11.11
CA ALA A 191 -15.73 -3.72 -9.89
C ALA A 191 -16.62 -2.52 -9.56
N PHE A 192 -16.10 -1.31 -9.71
CA PHE A 192 -16.86 -0.10 -9.38
C PHE A 192 -17.81 0.33 -10.53
N GLY A 193 -17.55 -0.07 -11.77
CA GLY A 193 -18.26 0.44 -12.94
C GLY A 193 -18.04 1.94 -13.14
N LEU A 194 -16.84 2.43 -12.84
CA LEU A 194 -16.44 3.83 -12.89
C LEU A 194 -15.27 4.02 -13.87
N LYS A 195 -15.10 5.29 -14.31
CA LYS A 195 -13.90 5.68 -15.05
C LYS A 195 -12.71 5.79 -14.10
N SER A 196 -11.49 5.70 -14.63
CA SER A 196 -10.25 5.80 -13.82
C SER A 196 -10.17 7.10 -13.04
N ASP A 197 -10.56 8.23 -13.64
CA ASP A 197 -10.53 9.56 -13.01
C ASP A 197 -11.56 9.75 -11.87
N GLN A 198 -12.43 8.75 -11.64
CA GLN A 198 -13.42 8.72 -10.57
C GLN A 198 -13.01 7.82 -9.40
N ILE A 199 -11.90 7.10 -9.51
CA ILE A 199 -11.38 6.18 -8.49
C ILE A 199 -10.02 6.67 -8.04
N LEU A 200 -9.89 7.10 -6.79
CA LEU A 200 -8.58 7.38 -6.20
C LEU A 200 -7.89 6.06 -5.85
N PHE A 201 -6.68 5.87 -6.33
CA PHE A 201 -5.86 4.74 -5.91
C PHE A 201 -4.96 5.16 -4.73
N ALA A 202 -5.09 4.47 -3.60
CA ALA A 202 -4.34 4.74 -2.38
C ALA A 202 -3.34 3.62 -2.13
N THR A 203 -2.05 3.92 -2.18
CA THR A 203 -0.98 2.93 -2.08
C THR A 203 0.01 3.22 -0.97
N PHE A 204 0.73 2.20 -0.51
CA PHE A 204 1.79 2.28 0.48
C PHE A 204 3.18 2.40 -0.15
N ALA A 205 3.39 1.80 -1.32
CA ALA A 205 4.68 1.75 -1.98
C ALA A 205 4.78 2.77 -3.11
N GLY A 206 5.93 3.45 -3.24
CA GLY A 206 6.16 4.44 -4.28
C GLY A 206 6.07 3.87 -5.69
N TRP A 207 6.60 2.67 -5.93
CA TRP A 207 6.50 2.00 -7.23
C TRP A 207 5.05 1.70 -7.65
N ASP A 208 4.18 1.38 -6.69
CA ASP A 208 2.76 1.13 -6.95
C ASP A 208 2.01 2.45 -7.21
N ALA A 209 2.46 3.56 -6.57
CA ALA A 209 1.97 4.90 -6.89
C ALA A 209 2.28 5.27 -8.35
N ALA A 210 3.52 5.08 -8.79
CA ALA A 210 3.93 5.33 -10.17
C ALA A 210 3.16 4.43 -11.15
N GLY A 211 3.00 3.14 -10.84
CA GLY A 211 2.25 2.20 -11.68
C GLY A 211 0.77 2.55 -11.81
N ALA A 212 0.10 2.89 -10.71
CA ALA A 212 -1.30 3.32 -10.72
C ALA A 212 -1.50 4.63 -11.48
N LYS A 213 -0.57 5.58 -11.32
CA LYS A 213 -0.58 6.85 -12.06
C LYS A 213 -0.42 6.62 -13.55
N SER A 214 0.54 5.78 -13.98
CA SER A 214 0.73 5.39 -15.38
C SER A 214 -0.50 4.69 -15.98
N PHE A 215 -1.25 3.95 -15.17
CA PHE A 215 -2.51 3.34 -15.59
C PHE A 215 -3.64 4.37 -15.80
N GLY A 216 -3.54 5.54 -15.17
CA GLY A 216 -4.51 6.65 -15.29
C GLY A 216 -5.40 6.86 -14.08
N TYR A 217 -5.07 6.30 -12.92
CA TYR A 217 -5.73 6.64 -11.67
C TYR A 217 -5.22 7.97 -11.11
N PRO A 218 -6.08 8.85 -10.57
CA PRO A 218 -5.69 9.75 -9.48
C PRO A 218 -5.06 8.91 -8.37
N THR A 219 -3.89 9.34 -7.88
CA THR A 219 -3.10 8.50 -6.98
C THR A 219 -2.70 9.25 -5.71
N PHE A 220 -2.98 8.64 -4.56
CA PHE A 220 -2.54 9.13 -3.26
C PHE A 220 -1.51 8.16 -2.66
N TRP A 221 -0.29 8.62 -2.45
CA TRP A 221 0.74 7.82 -1.79
C TRP A 221 0.69 8.00 -0.27
N VAL A 222 0.27 6.95 0.46
CA VAL A 222 0.29 6.90 1.92
C VAL A 222 1.70 6.52 2.39
N ASN A 223 2.60 7.49 2.34
CA ASN A 223 4.03 7.34 2.61
C ASN A 223 4.34 7.34 4.11
N ARG A 224 3.90 6.31 4.82
CA ARG A 224 4.10 6.16 6.27
C ARG A 224 5.56 6.03 6.69
N GLN A 225 6.44 5.71 5.75
CA GLN A 225 7.87 5.50 5.99
C GLN A 225 8.73 6.68 5.56
N ASN A 226 8.11 7.77 5.07
CA ASN A 226 8.81 8.96 4.56
C ASN A 226 9.92 8.62 3.54
N GLN A 227 9.60 7.72 2.61
CA GLN A 227 10.50 7.34 1.53
C GLN A 227 10.60 8.44 0.46
N PRO A 228 11.72 8.55 -0.26
CA PRO A 228 11.83 9.45 -1.40
C PRO A 228 10.91 9.01 -2.54
N LEU A 229 10.62 9.95 -3.46
CA LEU A 229 9.91 9.63 -4.70
C LEU A 229 10.72 8.66 -5.56
N GLU A 230 10.00 7.74 -6.19
CA GLU A 230 10.61 6.81 -7.16
C GLU A 230 11.01 7.51 -8.45
N GLY A 231 12.13 7.08 -9.05
CA GLY A 231 12.61 7.58 -10.34
C GLY A 231 11.93 6.90 -11.53
N LEU A 232 10.60 6.66 -11.47
CA LEU A 232 9.83 5.92 -12.49
C LEU A 232 9.06 6.80 -13.48
N GLY A 233 9.35 8.10 -13.49
CA GLY A 233 8.77 9.05 -14.45
C GLY A 233 7.37 9.57 -14.09
N GLU A 234 6.70 8.97 -13.12
CA GLU A 234 5.38 9.39 -12.65
C GLU A 234 5.40 9.71 -11.15
N ALA A 235 4.71 10.76 -10.76
CA ALA A 235 4.54 11.15 -9.37
C ALA A 235 3.07 11.01 -8.95
N PRO A 236 2.78 10.67 -7.66
CA PRO A 236 1.41 10.67 -7.15
C PRO A 236 0.83 12.09 -7.17
N ASP A 237 -0.51 12.20 -7.27
CA ASP A 237 -1.21 13.49 -7.21
C ASP A 237 -1.17 14.10 -5.82
N ALA A 238 -1.08 13.26 -4.78
CA ALA A 238 -0.88 13.70 -3.41
C ALA A 238 -0.15 12.64 -2.58
N MET A 239 0.46 13.08 -1.47
CA MET A 239 1.25 12.23 -0.59
C MET A 239 1.13 12.70 0.86
N SER A 240 0.97 11.74 1.79
CA SER A 240 1.03 11.98 3.24
C SER A 240 1.35 10.71 4.00
N GLY A 241 1.76 10.82 5.26
CA GLY A 241 2.05 9.69 6.14
C GLY A 241 0.83 9.05 6.81
N ASN A 242 -0.40 9.51 6.54
CA ASN A 242 -1.61 9.05 7.23
C ASN A 242 -2.86 9.09 6.34
N LEU A 243 -3.95 8.43 6.79
CA LEU A 243 -5.21 8.42 6.06
C LEU A 243 -6.11 9.63 6.33
N ASN A 244 -5.87 10.42 7.37
CA ASN A 244 -6.69 11.62 7.63
C ASN A 244 -6.52 12.65 6.50
N ASP A 245 -5.30 12.78 6.00
CA ASP A 245 -5.01 13.68 4.87
C ASP A 245 -5.60 13.15 3.56
N LEU A 246 -5.62 11.83 3.35
CA LEU A 246 -6.35 11.21 2.23
C LEU A 246 -7.84 11.52 2.30
N VAL A 247 -8.46 11.42 3.48
CA VAL A 247 -9.87 11.78 3.69
C VAL A 247 -10.12 13.25 3.36
N THR A 248 -9.21 14.13 3.77
CA THR A 248 -9.27 15.56 3.46
C THR A 248 -9.16 15.79 1.95
N PHE A 249 -8.22 15.13 1.29
CA PHE A 249 -8.06 15.16 -0.17
C PHE A 249 -9.34 14.71 -0.88
N CYS A 250 -9.91 13.57 -0.49
CA CYS A 250 -11.16 13.07 -1.07
C CYS A 250 -12.31 14.06 -0.89
N LYS A 251 -12.49 14.64 0.33
CA LYS A 251 -13.59 15.58 0.61
C LYS A 251 -13.46 16.90 -0.15
N SER A 252 -12.25 17.35 -0.44
CA SER A 252 -12.04 18.53 -1.29
C SER A 252 -12.22 18.22 -2.78
N ALA A 253 -12.23 16.93 -3.15
CA ALA A 253 -12.43 16.42 -4.49
C ALA A 253 -13.88 15.88 -4.73
N VAL A 254 -14.75 15.88 -3.72
CA VAL A 254 -16.21 15.60 -3.80
C VAL A 254 -16.98 16.93 -3.89
#